data_d502e7bd44fd972ff5cf5f982f9b3468
#
_entry.id   d502e7bd44fd972ff5cf5f982f9b3468
#
_cell.length_a   1.000
_cell.length_b   1.000
_cell.length_c   1.000
_cell.angle_alpha   90.00
_cell.angle_beta   90.00
_cell.angle_gamma   90.00
#
_symmetry.space_group_name_H-M   'P 1'
#
loop_
_entity.id
_entity.type
_entity.pdbx_description
1 polymer ?
#
loop_
_entity_poly.entity_id
_entity_poly.type
_entity_poly.pdbx_seq_one_letter_code
_entity_poly.pdbx_strand_id
1 'polypeptide(L)'
;MKPFERYLTHLTDLRKFLDAYLEMRQYFQELNFSEEDMKSPPMYTEKMFLYHERLNRLHTDVLKQVNDFGFDVSEEEFDDFIVPRLKKINELIPLKDGNSQRADIGNEDY
;
A
#
# COMPACT_ATOMS: atom_id res chain seq x y z
N MET A 1 -13.08 -15.35 10.84
CA MET A 1 -13.15 -14.02 10.23
C MET A 1 -14.25 -13.22 10.93
N LYS A 2 -13.92 -12.01 11.36
CA LYS A 2 -14.90 -11.15 12.03
C LYS A 2 -15.93 -10.63 11.01
N PRO A 3 -17.17 -10.33 11.47
CA PRO A 3 -18.21 -9.86 10.55
C PRO A 3 -17.81 -8.63 9.72
N PHE A 4 -17.11 -7.65 10.34
CA PHE A 4 -16.74 -6.45 9.60
C PHE A 4 -15.70 -6.80 8.50
N GLU A 5 -14.86 -7.79 8.73
CA GLU A 5 -13.88 -8.21 7.73
C GLU A 5 -14.57 -8.80 6.51
N ARG A 6 -15.61 -9.59 6.74
CA ARG A 6 -16.39 -10.14 5.63
C ARG A 6 -17.06 -9.02 4.84
N TYR A 7 -17.63 -8.05 5.53
CA TYR A 7 -18.22 -6.90 4.88
C TYR A 7 -17.19 -6.16 4.01
N LEU A 8 -16.00 -5.93 4.57
CA LEU A 8 -14.95 -5.22 3.85
C LEU A 8 -14.51 -5.95 2.58
N THR A 9 -14.45 -7.28 2.62
CA THR A 9 -13.99 -8.04 1.44
C THR A 9 -14.93 -7.89 0.26
N HIS A 10 -16.16 -7.45 0.49
CA HIS A 10 -17.14 -7.26 -0.58
C HIS A 10 -17.30 -5.80 -1.00
N LEU A 11 -16.58 -4.89 -0.35
CA LEU A 11 -16.69 -3.47 -0.70
C LEU A 11 -15.88 -3.15 -1.95
N THR A 12 -16.55 -2.53 -2.91
CA THR A 12 -15.88 -2.07 -4.14
C THR A 12 -14.75 -1.10 -3.83
N ASP A 13 -14.98 -0.19 -2.87
CA ASP A 13 -13.98 0.82 -2.54
C ASP A 13 -12.75 0.21 -1.88
N LEU A 14 -12.89 -0.91 -1.17
CA LEU A 14 -11.71 -1.61 -0.67
C LEU A 14 -10.88 -2.14 -1.82
N ARG A 15 -11.54 -2.72 -2.83
CA ARG A 15 -10.84 -3.21 -4.01
C ARG A 15 -10.12 -2.07 -4.73
N LYS A 16 -10.79 -0.93 -4.85
CA LYS A 16 -10.16 0.25 -5.45
C LYS A 16 -8.92 0.69 -4.68
N PHE A 17 -9.00 0.62 -3.35
CA PHE A 17 -7.85 0.97 -2.51
C PHE A 17 -6.67 0.03 -2.78
N LEU A 18 -6.94 -1.27 -2.82
CA LEU A 18 -5.88 -2.24 -3.06
C LEU A 18 -5.32 -2.12 -4.47
N ASP A 19 -6.17 -1.86 -5.46
CA ASP A 19 -5.73 -1.66 -6.83
C ASP A 19 -4.86 -0.41 -6.95
N ALA A 20 -5.23 0.65 -6.27
CA ALA A 20 -4.45 1.89 -6.29
C ALA A 20 -3.08 1.67 -5.65
N TYR A 21 -3.02 0.89 -4.57
CA TYR A 21 -1.74 0.58 -3.93
C TYR A 21 -0.86 -0.24 -4.86
N LEU A 22 -1.45 -1.22 -5.55
CA LEU A 22 -0.71 -2.05 -6.51
C LEU A 22 -0.15 -1.20 -7.64
N GLU A 23 -0.96 -0.28 -8.19
CA GLU A 23 -0.50 0.61 -9.25
C GLU A 23 0.64 1.51 -8.77
N MET A 24 0.53 1.99 -7.54
CA MET A 24 1.58 2.83 -6.97
C MET A 24 2.89 2.05 -6.83
N ARG A 25 2.80 0.80 -6.38
CA ARG A 25 3.98 -0.06 -6.28
C ARG A 25 4.62 -0.28 -7.65
N GLN A 26 3.79 -0.52 -8.66
CA GLN A 26 4.30 -0.70 -10.04
C GLN A 26 5.01 0.55 -10.52
N TYR A 27 4.46 1.71 -10.19
CA TYR A 27 5.09 2.98 -10.57
C TYR A 27 6.45 3.13 -9.88
N PHE A 28 6.52 2.82 -8.59
CA PHE A 28 7.80 2.90 -7.87
C PHE A 28 8.80 1.88 -8.41
N GLN A 29 8.33 0.72 -8.83
CA GLN A 29 9.19 -0.28 -9.44
C GLN A 29 9.77 0.23 -10.76
N GLU A 30 8.95 0.92 -11.57
CA GLU A 30 9.41 1.54 -12.81
C GLU A 30 10.45 2.62 -12.56
N LEU A 31 10.34 3.33 -11.45
CA LEU A 31 11.32 4.34 -11.06
C LEU A 31 12.57 3.73 -10.45
N ASN A 32 12.58 2.40 -10.31
CA ASN A 32 13.71 1.68 -9.71
C ASN A 32 13.94 2.08 -8.26
N PHE A 33 12.86 2.37 -7.54
CA PHE A 33 12.92 2.73 -6.14
C PHE A 33 13.13 1.52 -5.25
N SER A 34 13.76 1.74 -4.10
CA SER A 34 13.86 0.74 -3.04
C SER A 34 12.67 0.91 -2.09
N GLU A 35 12.54 -0.02 -1.13
CA GLU A 35 11.52 0.11 -0.09
C GLU A 35 11.74 1.39 0.72
N GLU A 36 12.99 1.74 0.94
CA GLU A 36 13.31 2.97 1.66
C GLU A 36 12.91 4.20 0.85
N ASP A 37 13.15 4.16 -0.46
CA ASP A 37 12.76 5.27 -1.34
C ASP A 37 11.25 5.48 -1.32
N MET A 38 10.50 4.40 -1.16
CA MET A 38 9.04 4.51 -1.09
C MET A 38 8.61 5.27 0.16
N LYS A 39 9.31 5.08 1.27
CA LYS A 39 8.99 5.75 2.53
C LYS A 39 9.48 7.20 2.53
N SER A 40 10.61 7.45 1.90
CA SER A 40 11.21 8.78 1.86
C SER A 40 11.75 9.01 0.45
N PRO A 41 10.88 9.39 -0.49
CA PRO A 41 11.29 9.49 -1.89
C PRO A 41 12.38 10.54 -2.12
N PRO A 42 13.38 10.20 -2.94
CA PRO A 42 14.40 11.19 -3.29
C PRO A 42 13.86 12.32 -4.16
N MET A 43 12.71 12.09 -4.77
CA MET A 43 11.97 13.12 -5.50
C MET A 43 10.50 12.86 -5.29
N TYR A 44 9.68 13.88 -5.44
CA TYR A 44 8.24 13.76 -5.23
C TYR A 44 7.53 14.28 -6.47
N THR A 45 6.97 13.37 -7.24
CA THR A 45 6.30 13.73 -8.50
C THR A 45 4.80 13.97 -8.26
N GLU A 46 4.18 14.64 -9.21
CA GLU A 46 2.74 14.84 -9.17
C GLU A 46 2.00 13.51 -9.12
N LYS A 47 2.49 12.51 -9.85
CA LYS A 47 1.84 11.21 -9.88
C LYS A 47 1.88 10.54 -8.50
N MET A 48 2.98 10.70 -7.76
CA MET A 48 3.06 10.19 -6.39
C MET A 48 2.04 10.88 -5.50
N PHE A 49 1.92 12.20 -5.64
CA PHE A 49 0.94 12.96 -4.87
C PHE A 49 -0.47 12.45 -5.15
N LEU A 50 -0.80 12.20 -6.41
CA LEU A 50 -2.12 11.73 -6.79
C LEU A 50 -2.41 10.34 -6.23
N TYR A 51 -1.41 9.44 -6.23
CA TYR A 51 -1.60 8.12 -5.63
C TYR A 51 -1.83 8.23 -4.12
N HIS A 52 -1.02 9.03 -3.43
CA HIS A 52 -1.19 9.20 -1.99
C HIS A 52 -2.55 9.80 -1.65
N GLU A 53 -2.97 10.79 -2.41
CA GLU A 53 -4.27 11.41 -2.19
C GLU A 53 -5.40 10.40 -2.39
N ARG A 54 -5.31 9.61 -3.46
CA ARG A 54 -6.31 8.59 -3.74
C ARG A 54 -6.38 7.55 -2.62
N LEU A 55 -5.21 7.08 -2.17
CA LEU A 55 -5.16 6.09 -1.10
C LEU A 55 -5.74 6.63 0.20
N ASN A 56 -5.38 7.86 0.55
CA ASN A 56 -5.91 8.48 1.77
C ASN A 56 -7.42 8.64 1.72
N ARG A 57 -7.94 9.07 0.57
CA ARG A 57 -9.38 9.26 0.41
C ARG A 57 -10.11 7.93 0.50
N LEU A 58 -9.61 6.89 -0.19
CA LEU A 58 -10.25 5.58 -0.17
C LEU A 58 -10.17 4.95 1.21
N HIS A 59 -9.05 5.12 1.90
CA HIS A 59 -8.90 4.63 3.28
C HIS A 59 -9.98 5.24 4.17
N THR A 60 -10.14 6.55 4.10
CA THR A 60 -11.14 7.27 4.88
C THR A 60 -12.55 6.81 4.51
N ASP A 61 -12.81 6.69 3.20
CA ASP A 61 -14.15 6.32 2.73
C ASP A 61 -14.54 4.91 3.16
N VAL A 62 -13.60 3.96 3.07
CA VAL A 62 -13.88 2.58 3.44
C VAL A 62 -14.14 2.47 4.94
N LEU A 63 -13.30 3.14 5.73
CA LEU A 63 -13.50 3.13 7.18
C LEU A 63 -14.84 3.73 7.55
N LYS A 64 -15.22 4.83 6.89
CA LYS A 64 -16.51 5.45 7.12
C LYS A 64 -17.65 4.50 6.74
N GLN A 65 -17.54 3.84 5.60
CA GLN A 65 -18.61 2.94 5.14
C GLN A 65 -18.85 1.79 6.11
N VAL A 66 -17.78 1.16 6.60
CA VAL A 66 -17.93 0.04 7.51
C VAL A 66 -18.57 0.48 8.83
N ASN A 67 -18.24 1.67 9.30
CA ASN A 67 -18.83 2.19 10.53
C ASN A 67 -20.25 2.66 10.32
N ASP A 68 -20.54 3.29 9.19
CA ASP A 68 -21.92 3.70 8.86
C ASP A 68 -22.85 2.50 8.73
N PHE A 69 -22.31 1.36 8.31
CA PHE A 69 -23.10 0.13 8.22
C PHE A 69 -23.41 -0.43 9.60
N GLY A 70 -22.65 -0.03 10.63
CA GLY A 70 -22.96 -0.39 12.01
C GLY A 70 -21.93 -1.26 12.72
N PHE A 71 -20.74 -1.44 12.17
CA PHE A 71 -19.76 -2.37 12.76
C PHE A 71 -18.91 -1.77 13.87
N ASP A 72 -18.79 -0.45 13.98
CA ASP A 72 -17.98 0.19 15.01
C ASP A 72 -16.53 -0.31 14.99
N VAL A 73 -15.85 -0.04 13.91
CA VAL A 73 -14.47 -0.46 13.68
C VAL A 73 -13.52 0.72 13.89
N SER A 74 -12.52 0.54 14.76
CA SER A 74 -11.51 1.57 14.98
C SER A 74 -10.53 1.61 13.81
N GLU A 75 -9.79 2.72 13.70
CA GLU A 75 -8.78 2.84 12.67
C GLU A 75 -7.71 1.76 12.84
N GLU A 76 -7.35 1.46 14.08
CA GLU A 76 -6.36 0.43 14.37
C GLU A 76 -6.82 -0.95 13.89
N GLU A 77 -8.08 -1.30 14.16
CA GLU A 77 -8.63 -2.57 13.70
C GLU A 77 -8.67 -2.65 12.18
N PHE A 78 -8.99 -1.53 11.54
CA PHE A 78 -9.02 -1.47 10.09
C PHE A 78 -7.62 -1.65 9.51
N ASP A 79 -6.63 -1.00 10.11
CA ASP A 79 -5.24 -1.12 9.66
C ASP A 79 -4.74 -2.55 9.84
N ASP A 80 -5.11 -3.21 10.94
CA ASP A 80 -4.74 -4.61 11.15
C ASP A 80 -5.32 -5.51 10.07
N PHE A 81 -6.48 -5.17 9.54
CA PHE A 81 -7.09 -5.89 8.43
C PHE A 81 -6.36 -5.63 7.12
N ILE A 82 -5.93 -4.39 6.90
CA ILE A 82 -5.32 -3.97 5.64
C ILE A 82 -3.88 -4.46 5.50
N VAL A 83 -3.08 -4.41 6.57
CA VAL A 83 -1.65 -4.67 6.50
C VAL A 83 -1.28 -6.00 5.84
N PRO A 84 -1.93 -7.13 6.18
CA PRO A 84 -1.58 -8.39 5.51
C PRO A 84 -1.84 -8.36 4.01
N ARG A 85 -2.85 -7.61 3.58
CA ARG A 85 -3.19 -7.50 2.16
C ARG A 85 -2.16 -6.65 1.42
N LEU A 86 -1.68 -5.59 2.06
CA LEU A 86 -0.62 -4.78 1.49
C LEU A 86 0.68 -5.58 1.39
N LYS A 87 0.96 -6.42 2.37
CA LYS A 87 2.15 -7.27 2.33
C LYS A 87 2.13 -8.21 1.14
N LYS A 88 0.97 -8.77 0.82
CA LYS A 88 0.85 -9.64 -0.35
C LYS A 88 1.14 -8.88 -1.63
N ILE A 89 0.66 -7.65 -1.73
CA ILE A 89 0.94 -6.82 -2.89
C ILE A 89 2.43 -6.50 -2.95
N ASN A 90 3.06 -6.22 -1.80
CA ASN A 90 4.50 -5.99 -1.76
C ASN A 90 5.28 -7.18 -2.29
N GLU A 91 4.81 -8.39 -2.01
CA GLU A 91 5.45 -9.60 -2.51
C GLU A 91 5.25 -9.78 -4.02
N LEU A 92 4.09 -9.39 -4.51
CA LEU A 92 3.80 -9.48 -5.95
C LEU A 92 4.57 -8.45 -6.76
N ILE A 93 4.77 -7.26 -6.19
CA ILE A 93 5.46 -6.15 -6.85
C ILE A 93 6.62 -5.75 -5.96
N PRO A 94 7.68 -6.56 -5.91
CA PRO A 94 8.81 -6.26 -5.01
C PRO A 94 9.58 -5.04 -5.50
N LEU A 95 10.00 -4.23 -4.54
CA LEU A 95 10.87 -3.10 -4.84
C LEU A 95 12.31 -3.50 -4.54
N LYS A 96 13.23 -2.70 -5.07
CA LYS A 96 14.64 -2.92 -4.86
C LYS A 96 14.95 -2.86 -3.37
N ASP A 97 15.80 -3.78 -2.90
CA ASP A 97 16.27 -3.77 -1.53
C ASP A 97 17.51 -2.88 -1.47
N GLY A 98 17.43 -1.83 -0.67
CA GLY A 98 18.56 -0.91 -0.53
C GLY A 98 19.82 -1.60 -0.06
N ASN A 99 19.68 -2.62 0.76
CA ASN A 99 20.84 -3.38 1.25
C ASN A 99 21.43 -4.24 0.14
N SER A 100 20.62 -4.78 -0.73
CA SER A 100 21.08 -5.60 -1.83
C SER A 100 22.00 -4.82 -2.76
N GLN A 101 21.71 -3.57 -2.94
CA GLN A 101 22.51 -2.74 -3.83
C GLN A 101 23.95 -2.61 -3.35
N ARG A 102 24.13 -2.53 -2.07
CA ARG A 102 25.47 -2.43 -1.50
C ARG A 102 26.21 -3.75 -1.61
N ALA A 103 25.50 -4.82 -1.49
CA ALA A 103 26.09 -6.14 -1.60
C ALA A 103 26.59 -6.40 -3.02
N ASP A 104 25.95 -5.83 -3.93
CA ASP A 104 26.29 -6.04 -5.30
C ASP A 104 27.57 -5.40 -5.69
N ILE A 105 27.81 -4.98 -5.26
CA ILE A 105 28.77 -4.44 -5.64
C ILE A 105 29.84 -4.98 -5.45
N GLY A 106 28.71 -5.51 -5.01
CA GLY A 106 29.31 -5.73 -5.12
C GLY A 106 29.61 -5.94 -5.22
N ASN A 107 29.81 -6.17 -4.94
CA ASN A 107 30.14 -6.42 -5.34
C ASN A 107 30.35 -6.21 -5.86
N GLU A 108 30.41 -6.18 -5.54
CA GLU A 108 30.64 -6.03 -6.13
C GLU A 108 30.81 -5.79 -6.59
N ASP A 109 31.15 -5.81 -6.33
CA ASP A 109 31.28 -5.66 -6.84
C ASP A 109 31.41 -5.38 -7.11
N TYR A 110 31.71 -5.45 -6.76
CA TYR A 110 31.76 -5.29 -7.00
C TYR A 110 31.91 -5.34 -7.29
#